data_3a7ce4dc613a42551e0ed7ee589cd0d4
#
_entry.id   3a7ce4dc613a42551e0ed7ee589cd0d4
#
_cell.length_a   1.000
_cell.length_b   1.000
_cell.length_c   1.000
_cell.angle_alpha   90.00
_cell.angle_beta   90.00
_cell.angle_gamma   90.00
#
_symmetry.space_group_name_H-M   'P 1'
#
loop_
_entity.id
_entity.type
_entity.pdbx_description
1 polymer ?
#
loop_
_entity_poly.entity_id
_entity_poly.type
_entity_poly.pdbx_seq_one_letter_code
_entity_poly.pdbx_strand_id
1 'polypeptide(L)'
;MDAIGAYPHRMSDTERRACLRRAVIASTVGTTIEWYDFLIYSVVTGLVFGTLYFPDADPVVGALKAFGVFFVGFTARPIGPVIFGHYGDRIGRKATLIATLLMTGIATAAVGMVPGYDTIGIWGGIILTVLRVIQGIGVGGEWGGSVLLAMEWARTNKNRGFLASWPQIGAPLGTCLANISVLGFGWLSGDQFLNWGWRIPFLLSIVMVGIGLWIRVGILETPVFQRLITDKKIERAPTLEVLKRQPRQVILAALLRLAEQSPGYIFSVFVFTYGTTFLGASRNLLLSASITGTILGSFWVPIAGALSDRIGRRQTYIIGCASVAAFIFVYFALLGTKVPGLMFLAIALSFIPVMTLYGAEAALISEAFTPRLRYSGASIGYQLASIIAGGPAPFISAWLFAAYHSTVPIGIYVVICAVISVVSAALLTDYTNKDTSLEVRYGNV
;
A
#
# COMPACT_ATOMS: atom_id res chain seq x y z
N MET A 1 18.72 27.05 18.00
CA MET A 1 19.21 26.13 19.04
C MET A 1 18.33 26.29 20.27
N ASP A 2 17.11 25.81 20.40
CA ASP A 2 16.34 25.82 21.66
C ASP A 2 14.97 25.16 21.56
N ALA A 3 14.82 24.15 20.66
CA ALA A 3 13.61 23.36 20.56
C ALA A 3 13.78 21.87 20.96
N ILE A 4 14.89 21.51 21.65
CA ILE A 4 15.30 20.12 21.92
C ILE A 4 14.88 19.66 23.33
N GLY A 5 14.02 20.37 24.05
CA GLY A 5 13.88 20.16 25.48
C GLY A 5 12.52 19.83 26.08
N ALA A 6 11.45 19.64 25.33
CA ALA A 6 10.16 19.34 25.95
C ALA A 6 9.85 17.84 25.95
N TYR A 7 10.17 17.16 27.04
CA TYR A 7 9.74 15.79 27.32
C TYR A 7 8.19 15.68 27.29
N PRO A 8 7.61 14.58 26.77
CA PRO A 8 6.16 14.39 26.68
C PRO A 8 5.39 14.51 28.01
N HIS A 9 6.07 14.40 29.14
CA HIS A 9 5.48 14.57 30.47
C HIS A 9 5.19 16.03 30.86
N ARG A 10 5.67 17.02 30.07
CA ARG A 10 5.45 18.45 30.33
C ARG A 10 4.54 19.13 29.30
N MET A 11 4.07 18.38 28.27
CA MET A 11 3.18 18.94 27.26
C MET A 11 1.75 19.04 27.79
N SER A 12 1.11 20.18 27.59
CA SER A 12 -0.31 20.33 27.82
C SER A 12 -1.15 19.43 26.90
N ASP A 13 -2.37 19.08 27.31
CA ASP A 13 -3.29 18.29 26.49
C ASP A 13 -3.57 18.95 25.13
N THR A 14 -3.57 20.28 25.07
CA THR A 14 -3.77 21.06 23.84
C THR A 14 -2.58 20.92 22.88
N GLU A 15 -1.36 21.07 23.36
CA GLU A 15 -0.15 20.90 22.57
C GLU A 15 -0.03 19.47 22.04
N ARG A 16 -0.31 18.49 22.89
CA ARG A 16 -0.31 17.08 22.48
C ARG A 16 -1.32 16.78 21.39
N ARG A 17 -2.56 17.30 21.46
CA ARG A 17 -3.58 17.16 20.41
C ARG A 17 -3.12 17.82 19.11
N ALA A 18 -2.46 18.96 19.18
CA ALA A 18 -1.91 19.64 18.01
C ALA A 18 -0.81 18.81 17.34
N CYS A 19 0.11 18.22 18.12
CA CYS A 19 1.16 17.33 17.63
C CYS A 19 0.57 16.04 17.02
N LEU A 20 -0.43 15.41 17.67
CA LEU A 20 -1.13 14.26 17.14
C LEU A 20 -1.77 14.57 15.79
N ARG A 21 -2.50 15.68 15.69
CA ARG A 21 -3.15 16.10 14.44
C ARG A 21 -2.13 16.32 13.32
N ARG A 22 -1.01 17.01 13.63
CA ARG A 22 0.08 17.21 12.66
C ARG A 22 0.70 15.90 12.22
N ALA A 23 0.98 14.99 13.15
CA ALA A 23 1.57 13.68 12.86
C ALA A 23 0.64 12.84 11.96
N VAL A 24 -0.66 12.79 12.27
CA VAL A 24 -1.67 12.07 11.49
C VAL A 24 -1.78 12.65 10.06
N ILE A 25 -1.93 13.98 9.94
CA ILE A 25 -2.03 14.64 8.63
C ILE A 25 -0.77 14.36 7.81
N ALA A 26 0.40 14.54 8.41
CA ALA A 26 1.65 14.37 7.72
C ALA A 26 1.92 12.92 7.30
N SER A 27 1.55 11.94 8.14
CA SER A 27 1.61 10.52 7.77
C SER A 27 0.63 10.22 6.62
N THR A 28 -0.61 10.69 6.70
CA THR A 28 -1.62 10.45 5.65
C THR A 28 -1.22 11.08 4.32
N VAL A 29 -0.78 12.34 4.32
CA VAL A 29 -0.34 13.02 3.08
C VAL A 29 0.92 12.37 2.52
N GLY A 30 1.90 12.04 3.37
CA GLY A 30 3.11 11.35 2.95
C GLY A 30 2.79 10.01 2.27
N THR A 31 2.00 9.17 2.94
CA THR A 31 1.55 7.89 2.40
C THR A 31 0.72 8.07 1.12
N THR A 32 -0.10 9.12 1.01
CA THR A 32 -0.86 9.43 -0.22
C THR A 32 0.07 9.68 -1.40
N ILE A 33 1.14 10.46 -1.19
CA ILE A 33 2.12 10.77 -2.25
C ILE A 33 2.84 9.50 -2.68
N GLU A 34 3.30 8.67 -1.73
CA GLU A 34 3.97 7.42 -2.06
C GLU A 34 3.08 6.42 -2.81
N TRP A 35 1.83 6.29 -2.37
CA TRP A 35 0.88 5.43 -3.06
C TRP A 35 0.49 5.98 -4.42
N TYR A 36 0.42 7.32 -4.59
CA TYR A 36 0.30 7.92 -5.91
C TYR A 36 1.45 7.48 -6.81
N ASP A 37 2.68 7.68 -6.37
CA ASP A 37 3.90 7.37 -7.13
C ASP A 37 3.99 5.88 -7.50
N PHE A 38 3.57 5.02 -6.59
CA PHE A 38 3.59 3.58 -6.83
C PHE A 38 2.45 3.11 -7.74
N LEU A 39 1.24 3.66 -7.56
CA LEU A 39 0.03 3.18 -8.25
C LEU A 39 -0.18 3.83 -9.62
N ILE A 40 0.37 5.02 -9.88
CA ILE A 40 0.35 5.60 -11.22
C ILE A 40 1.01 4.65 -12.24
N TYR A 41 2.10 4.00 -11.84
CA TYR A 41 2.73 2.97 -12.66
C TYR A 41 1.77 1.80 -12.93
N SER A 42 1.02 1.36 -11.93
CA SER A 42 0.08 0.25 -12.05
C SER A 42 -1.05 0.53 -13.05
N VAL A 43 -1.64 1.73 -12.94
CA VAL A 43 -2.72 2.18 -13.83
C VAL A 43 -2.22 2.26 -15.27
N VAL A 44 -1.07 2.89 -15.47
CA VAL A 44 -0.49 3.04 -16.82
C VAL A 44 0.02 1.70 -17.38
N THR A 45 0.52 0.79 -16.52
CA THR A 45 0.88 -0.58 -16.93
C THR A 45 -0.31 -1.28 -17.59
N GLY A 46 -1.47 -1.23 -16.95
CA GLY A 46 -2.69 -1.88 -17.46
C GLY A 46 -3.31 -1.20 -18.70
N LEU A 47 -2.94 0.07 -18.99
CA LEU A 47 -3.53 0.85 -20.06
C LEU A 47 -2.59 1.13 -21.25
N VAL A 48 -1.26 1.16 -21.03
CA VAL A 48 -0.30 1.71 -21.99
C VAL A 48 0.93 0.83 -22.21
N PHE A 49 1.55 0.30 -21.14
CA PHE A 49 2.88 -0.29 -21.25
C PHE A 49 2.96 -1.56 -22.09
N GLY A 50 1.88 -2.34 -22.12
CA GLY A 50 1.80 -3.53 -22.99
C GLY A 50 2.01 -3.18 -24.46
N THR A 51 1.38 -2.10 -24.92
CA THR A 51 1.47 -1.65 -26.33
C THR A 51 2.73 -0.85 -26.62
N LEU A 52 3.19 -0.02 -25.66
CA LEU A 52 4.28 0.93 -25.92
C LEU A 52 5.69 0.32 -25.81
N TYR A 53 5.87 -0.68 -24.95
CA TYR A 53 7.17 -1.32 -24.70
C TYR A 53 7.27 -2.76 -25.17
N PHE A 54 6.16 -3.36 -25.60
CA PHE A 54 6.10 -4.73 -26.12
C PHE A 54 5.21 -4.82 -27.37
N PRO A 55 5.43 -3.98 -28.40
CA PRO A 55 4.52 -3.86 -29.55
C PRO A 55 4.44 -5.14 -30.38
N ASP A 56 5.52 -5.93 -30.44
CA ASP A 56 5.59 -7.17 -31.23
C ASP A 56 4.92 -8.37 -30.54
N ALA A 57 4.40 -8.20 -29.30
CA ALA A 57 3.78 -9.27 -28.57
C ALA A 57 2.26 -9.30 -28.80
N ASP A 58 1.67 -10.51 -28.78
CA ASP A 58 0.22 -10.66 -28.64
C ASP A 58 -0.27 -9.83 -27.44
N PRO A 59 -1.45 -9.19 -27.51
CA PRO A 59 -1.96 -8.31 -26.45
C PRO A 59 -1.95 -8.94 -25.04
N VAL A 60 -2.25 -10.24 -24.94
CA VAL A 60 -2.21 -10.97 -23.65
C VAL A 60 -0.77 -11.14 -23.18
N VAL A 61 0.15 -11.50 -24.07
CA VAL A 61 1.58 -11.66 -23.76
C VAL A 61 2.21 -10.32 -23.42
N GLY A 62 1.83 -9.24 -24.10
CA GLY A 62 2.26 -7.88 -23.80
C GLY A 62 1.83 -7.45 -22.40
N ALA A 63 0.58 -7.71 -22.01
CA ALA A 63 0.07 -7.46 -20.68
C ALA A 63 0.80 -8.29 -19.61
N LEU A 64 1.06 -9.57 -19.87
CA LEU A 64 1.83 -10.43 -18.95
C LEU A 64 3.26 -9.92 -18.74
N LYS A 65 3.95 -9.50 -19.81
CA LYS A 65 5.29 -8.88 -19.71
C LYS A 65 5.26 -7.59 -18.87
N ALA A 66 4.26 -6.73 -19.10
CA ALA A 66 4.09 -5.49 -18.35
C ALA A 66 3.81 -5.75 -16.86
N PHE A 67 2.97 -6.74 -16.53
CA PHE A 67 2.76 -7.19 -15.15
C PHE A 67 3.99 -7.86 -14.54
N GLY A 68 4.83 -8.53 -15.35
CA GLY A 68 6.12 -9.04 -14.90
C GLY A 68 7.04 -7.93 -14.40
N VAL A 69 7.17 -6.83 -15.15
CA VAL A 69 7.92 -5.63 -14.72
C VAL A 69 7.30 -5.01 -13.46
N PHE A 70 5.98 -4.94 -13.39
CA PHE A 70 5.26 -4.50 -12.20
C PHE A 70 5.61 -5.36 -10.97
N PHE A 71 5.60 -6.69 -11.13
CA PHE A 71 5.94 -7.63 -10.06
C PHE A 71 7.37 -7.47 -9.53
N VAL A 72 8.34 -7.20 -10.41
CA VAL A 72 9.74 -6.97 -9.99
C VAL A 72 9.83 -5.85 -8.94
N GLY A 73 9.04 -4.79 -9.06
CA GLY A 73 8.96 -3.74 -8.05
C GLY A 73 8.53 -4.24 -6.67
N PHE A 74 7.65 -5.25 -6.62
CA PHE A 74 7.23 -5.85 -5.35
C PHE A 74 8.29 -6.74 -4.72
N THR A 75 9.08 -7.45 -5.52
CA THR A 75 10.18 -8.27 -5.00
C THR A 75 11.27 -7.43 -4.33
N ALA A 76 11.40 -6.16 -4.73
CA ALA A 76 12.34 -5.22 -4.14
C ALA A 76 11.86 -4.60 -2.80
N ARG A 77 10.55 -4.65 -2.50
CA ARG A 77 9.98 -4.01 -1.30
C ARG A 77 10.57 -4.48 0.03
N PRO A 78 10.82 -5.77 0.29
CA PRO A 78 11.42 -6.20 1.55
C PRO A 78 12.86 -5.72 1.77
N ILE A 79 13.54 -5.30 0.70
CA ILE A 79 14.89 -4.69 0.83
C ILE A 79 14.80 -3.34 1.53
N GLY A 80 13.68 -2.61 1.32
CA GLY A 80 13.43 -1.32 1.95
C GLY A 80 13.55 -1.35 3.49
N PRO A 81 12.78 -2.18 4.22
CA PRO A 81 12.88 -2.30 5.67
C PRO A 81 14.27 -2.70 6.16
N VAL A 82 15.02 -3.49 5.41
CA VAL A 82 16.39 -3.88 5.77
C VAL A 82 17.33 -2.67 5.72
N ILE A 83 17.28 -1.90 4.63
CA ILE A 83 18.12 -0.72 4.45
C ILE A 83 17.64 0.42 5.38
N PHE A 84 16.39 0.82 5.24
CA PHE A 84 15.85 1.99 5.93
C PHE A 84 15.54 1.73 7.40
N GLY A 85 15.28 0.49 7.81
CA GLY A 85 15.19 0.11 9.22
C GLY A 85 16.54 0.28 9.92
N HIS A 86 17.62 -0.19 9.28
CA HIS A 86 18.97 -0.03 9.85
C HIS A 86 19.41 1.43 9.97
N TYR A 87 19.16 2.22 8.95
CA TYR A 87 19.50 3.66 8.97
C TYR A 87 18.53 4.48 9.82
N GLY A 88 17.22 4.17 9.78
CA GLY A 88 16.19 4.89 10.53
C GLY A 88 16.34 4.79 12.04
N ASP A 89 16.82 3.65 12.53
CA ASP A 89 17.14 3.45 13.94
C ASP A 89 18.43 4.18 14.37
N ARG A 90 19.29 4.59 13.41
CA ARG A 90 20.55 5.31 13.69
C ARG A 90 20.46 6.81 13.44
N ILE A 91 19.85 7.21 12.33
CA ILE A 91 19.85 8.61 11.83
C ILE A 91 18.54 9.31 12.21
N GLY A 92 17.52 8.56 12.56
CA GLY A 92 16.17 9.05 12.87
C GLY A 92 15.14 8.72 11.79
N ARG A 93 13.89 8.57 12.22
CA ARG A 93 12.77 8.20 11.35
C ARG A 93 12.48 9.29 10.33
N LYS A 94 12.62 10.57 10.69
CA LYS A 94 12.40 11.72 9.81
C LYS A 94 13.33 11.70 8.60
N ALA A 95 14.64 11.50 8.81
CA ALA A 95 15.62 11.48 7.72
C ALA A 95 15.36 10.32 6.76
N THR A 96 14.99 9.15 7.28
CA THR A 96 14.65 7.96 6.50
C THR A 96 13.39 8.19 5.65
N LEU A 97 12.34 8.78 6.24
CA LEU A 97 11.11 9.10 5.52
C LEU A 97 11.33 10.14 4.39
N ILE A 98 12.25 11.07 4.57
CA ILE A 98 12.64 12.01 3.51
C ILE A 98 13.39 11.29 2.38
N ALA A 99 14.33 10.40 2.73
CA ALA A 99 15.12 9.66 1.75
C ALA A 99 14.24 8.72 0.90
N THR A 100 13.29 8.01 1.53
CA THR A 100 12.35 7.11 0.81
C THR A 100 11.45 7.89 -0.13
N LEU A 101 10.91 9.03 0.31
CA LEU A 101 10.07 9.91 -0.51
C LEU A 101 10.83 10.42 -1.75
N LEU A 102 12.05 10.92 -1.55
CA LEU A 102 12.90 11.40 -2.66
C LEU A 102 13.21 10.27 -3.63
N MET A 103 13.58 9.10 -3.14
CA MET A 103 13.95 7.97 -3.97
C MET A 103 12.76 7.51 -4.82
N THR A 104 11.58 7.36 -4.21
CA THR A 104 10.36 6.93 -4.91
C THR A 104 9.91 7.96 -5.94
N GLY A 105 9.83 9.23 -5.56
CA GLY A 105 9.31 10.27 -6.43
C GLY A 105 10.24 10.60 -7.60
N ILE A 106 11.57 10.63 -7.40
CA ILE A 106 12.53 10.83 -8.50
C ILE A 106 12.47 9.65 -9.47
N ALA A 107 12.40 8.40 -8.96
CA ALA A 107 12.27 7.24 -9.82
C ALA A 107 10.95 7.26 -10.60
N THR A 108 9.84 7.70 -9.97
CA THR A 108 8.54 7.86 -10.64
C THR A 108 8.60 8.90 -11.75
N ALA A 109 9.17 10.07 -11.49
CA ALA A 109 9.32 11.12 -12.52
C ALA A 109 10.19 10.63 -13.69
N ALA A 110 11.25 9.86 -13.39
CA ALA A 110 12.12 9.28 -14.41
C ALA A 110 11.37 8.28 -15.31
N VAL A 111 10.39 7.52 -14.80
CA VAL A 111 9.53 6.65 -15.64
C VAL A 111 8.84 7.46 -16.73
N GLY A 112 8.33 8.65 -16.41
CA GLY A 112 7.68 9.53 -17.39
C GLY A 112 8.63 10.03 -18.51
N MET A 113 9.94 9.97 -18.30
CA MET A 113 10.96 10.40 -19.27
C MET A 113 11.50 9.25 -20.14
N VAL A 114 11.18 7.98 -19.84
CA VAL A 114 11.68 6.82 -20.59
C VAL A 114 11.12 6.84 -22.02
N PRO A 115 11.98 6.82 -23.07
CA PRO A 115 11.52 6.69 -24.45
C PRO A 115 10.84 5.35 -24.72
N GLY A 116 9.95 5.31 -25.72
CA GLY A 116 9.26 4.10 -26.14
C GLY A 116 10.17 3.10 -26.87
N TYR A 117 9.61 1.92 -27.16
CA TYR A 117 10.32 0.83 -27.86
C TYR A 117 10.87 1.29 -29.22
N ASP A 118 10.11 2.10 -29.95
CA ASP A 118 10.52 2.61 -31.28
C ASP A 118 11.81 3.42 -31.28
N THR A 119 12.19 4.00 -30.12
CA THR A 119 13.38 4.87 -29.98
C THR A 119 14.58 4.12 -29.44
N ILE A 120 14.39 3.31 -28.36
CA ILE A 120 15.50 2.66 -27.63
C ILE A 120 15.34 1.13 -27.54
N GLY A 121 14.36 0.55 -28.22
CA GLY A 121 14.12 -0.87 -28.24
C GLY A 121 13.92 -1.45 -26.84
N ILE A 122 14.51 -2.61 -26.58
CA ILE A 122 14.41 -3.36 -25.30
C ILE A 122 14.93 -2.57 -24.08
N TRP A 123 15.79 -1.56 -24.29
CA TRP A 123 16.32 -0.76 -23.21
C TRP A 123 15.23 0.00 -22.44
N GLY A 124 14.12 0.35 -23.10
CA GLY A 124 12.97 0.95 -22.44
C GLY A 124 12.42 0.07 -21.32
N GLY A 125 12.18 -1.20 -21.60
CA GLY A 125 11.72 -2.18 -20.62
C GLY A 125 12.74 -2.44 -19.48
N ILE A 126 14.04 -2.45 -19.81
CA ILE A 126 15.11 -2.63 -18.81
C ILE A 126 15.17 -1.42 -17.87
N ILE A 127 15.15 -0.20 -18.40
CA ILE A 127 15.16 1.03 -17.59
C ILE A 127 13.93 1.09 -16.70
N LEU A 128 12.74 0.79 -17.23
CA LEU A 128 11.51 0.71 -16.42
C LEU A 128 11.65 -0.30 -15.28
N THR A 129 12.25 -1.47 -15.53
CA THR A 129 12.48 -2.49 -14.52
C THR A 129 13.41 -2.00 -13.41
N VAL A 130 14.52 -1.32 -13.77
CA VAL A 130 15.46 -0.74 -12.79
C VAL A 130 14.76 0.34 -11.95
N LEU A 131 14.04 1.25 -12.60
CA LEU A 131 13.30 2.30 -11.90
C LEU A 131 12.24 1.70 -10.96
N ARG A 132 11.61 0.59 -11.37
CA ARG A 132 10.63 -0.12 -10.55
C ARG A 132 11.24 -0.78 -9.32
N VAL A 133 12.46 -1.32 -9.42
CA VAL A 133 13.24 -1.80 -8.26
C VAL A 133 13.51 -0.65 -7.29
N ILE A 134 13.96 0.50 -7.78
CA ILE A 134 14.24 1.68 -6.95
C ILE A 134 12.96 2.16 -6.22
N GLN A 135 11.83 2.25 -6.93
CA GLN A 135 10.53 2.58 -6.34
C GLN A 135 10.13 1.57 -5.26
N GLY A 136 10.29 0.26 -5.56
CA GLY A 136 9.96 -0.82 -4.62
C GLY A 136 10.75 -0.72 -3.31
N ILE A 137 12.06 -0.47 -3.38
CA ILE A 137 12.91 -0.27 -2.19
C ILE A 137 12.44 0.95 -1.38
N GLY A 138 12.11 2.07 -2.04
CA GLY A 138 11.61 3.27 -1.38
C GLY A 138 10.32 3.03 -0.61
N VAL A 139 9.28 2.56 -1.29
CA VAL A 139 7.97 2.26 -0.71
C VAL A 139 8.07 1.21 0.41
N GLY A 140 8.99 0.24 0.28
CA GLY A 140 9.21 -0.78 1.31
C GLY A 140 9.62 -0.20 2.67
N GLY A 141 10.35 0.90 2.69
CA GLY A 141 10.89 1.50 3.91
C GLY A 141 9.93 2.38 4.72
N GLU A 142 8.79 2.81 4.16
CA GLU A 142 7.97 3.85 4.81
C GLU A 142 6.84 3.34 5.70
N TRP A 143 6.14 2.28 5.34
CA TRP A 143 4.85 1.90 5.94
C TRP A 143 4.88 1.81 7.48
N GLY A 144 5.87 1.09 8.04
CA GLY A 144 5.98 0.92 9.50
C GLY A 144 6.17 2.24 10.24
N GLY A 145 6.95 3.17 9.66
CA GLY A 145 7.15 4.50 10.23
C GLY A 145 5.88 5.31 10.31
N SER A 146 5.09 5.33 9.25
CA SER A 146 3.85 6.10 9.15
C SER A 146 2.77 5.60 10.11
N VAL A 147 2.56 4.27 10.18
CA VAL A 147 1.57 3.66 11.09
C VAL A 147 1.96 3.86 12.54
N LEU A 148 3.22 3.60 12.90
CA LEU A 148 3.69 3.76 14.27
C LEU A 148 3.68 5.22 14.70
N LEU A 149 4.00 6.16 13.81
CA LEU A 149 3.91 7.59 14.09
C LEU A 149 2.50 7.97 14.56
N ALA A 150 1.46 7.50 13.86
CA ALA A 150 0.08 7.75 14.24
C ALA A 150 -0.32 7.05 15.55
N MET A 151 0.09 5.78 15.75
CA MET A 151 -0.26 4.99 16.93
C MET A 151 0.45 5.45 18.22
N GLU A 152 1.73 5.84 18.14
CA GLU A 152 2.54 6.21 19.31
C GLU A 152 2.09 7.51 19.98
N TRP A 153 1.37 8.35 19.27
CA TRP A 153 0.71 9.55 19.82
C TRP A 153 -0.65 9.25 20.47
N ALA A 154 -1.21 8.03 20.33
CA ALA A 154 -2.46 7.66 20.98
C ALA A 154 -2.33 7.67 22.50
N ARG A 155 -3.26 8.36 23.19
CA ARG A 155 -3.28 8.44 24.67
C ARG A 155 -3.86 7.19 25.33
N THR A 156 -4.80 6.55 24.63
CA THR A 156 -5.54 5.41 25.16
C THR A 156 -5.46 4.21 24.22
N ASN A 157 -5.51 3.02 24.78
CA ASN A 157 -5.53 1.78 24.01
C ASN A 157 -6.82 1.61 23.19
N LYS A 158 -7.87 2.39 23.51
CA LYS A 158 -9.21 2.27 22.94
C LYS A 158 -9.37 2.77 21.50
N ASN A 159 -8.46 3.65 21.01
CA ASN A 159 -8.59 4.28 19.67
C ASN A 159 -7.37 4.02 18.79
N ARG A 160 -6.61 2.96 19.05
CA ARG A 160 -5.40 2.66 18.26
C ARG A 160 -5.71 2.21 16.86
N GLY A 161 -6.76 1.40 16.67
CA GLY A 161 -7.21 0.97 15.35
C GLY A 161 -7.64 2.15 14.50
N PHE A 162 -8.44 3.05 15.06
CA PHE A 162 -8.84 4.30 14.41
C PHE A 162 -7.63 5.16 14.02
N LEU A 163 -6.67 5.36 14.93
CA LEU A 163 -5.50 6.20 14.63
C LEU A 163 -4.53 5.53 13.65
N ALA A 164 -4.34 4.21 13.75
CA ALA A 164 -3.51 3.45 12.82
C ALA A 164 -4.10 3.40 11.41
N SER A 165 -5.41 3.54 11.26
CA SER A 165 -6.08 3.53 9.96
C SER A 165 -5.93 4.84 9.17
N TRP A 166 -5.58 5.96 9.80
CA TRP A 166 -5.41 7.23 9.10
C TRP A 166 -4.30 7.21 8.04
N PRO A 167 -3.07 6.74 8.32
CA PRO A 167 -2.07 6.58 7.27
C PRO A 167 -2.52 5.64 6.15
N GLN A 168 -3.34 4.63 6.48
CA GLN A 168 -3.90 3.69 5.49
C GLN A 168 -4.85 4.36 4.48
N ILE A 169 -5.48 5.50 4.81
CA ILE A 169 -6.26 6.30 3.86
C ILE A 169 -5.38 6.75 2.67
N GLY A 170 -4.07 6.87 2.89
CA GLY A 170 -3.13 7.27 1.84
C GLY A 170 -3.17 6.36 0.61
N ALA A 171 -3.40 5.05 0.77
CA ALA A 171 -3.46 4.13 -0.37
C ALA A 171 -4.65 4.41 -1.31
N PRO A 172 -5.91 4.42 -0.86
CA PRO A 172 -7.03 4.75 -1.73
C PRO A 172 -6.99 6.20 -2.23
N LEU A 173 -6.51 7.18 -1.44
CA LEU A 173 -6.33 8.56 -1.92
C LEU A 173 -5.24 8.65 -2.99
N GLY A 174 -4.10 7.99 -2.82
CA GLY A 174 -3.04 7.92 -3.82
C GLY A 174 -3.54 7.30 -5.12
N THR A 175 -4.30 6.19 -5.03
CA THR A 175 -4.95 5.57 -6.19
C THR A 175 -5.95 6.53 -6.86
N CYS A 176 -6.75 7.23 -6.07
CA CYS A 176 -7.70 8.22 -6.56
C CYS A 176 -6.99 9.31 -7.37
N LEU A 177 -5.94 9.91 -6.80
CA LEU A 177 -5.15 10.95 -7.46
C LEU A 177 -4.46 10.43 -8.73
N ALA A 178 -3.93 9.20 -8.72
CA ALA A 178 -3.36 8.57 -9.90
C ALA A 178 -4.39 8.40 -11.01
N ASN A 179 -5.59 7.88 -10.69
CA ASN A 179 -6.67 7.71 -11.65
C ASN A 179 -7.19 9.05 -12.18
N ILE A 180 -7.34 10.08 -11.32
CA ILE A 180 -7.74 11.43 -11.71
C ILE A 180 -6.70 12.02 -12.66
N SER A 181 -5.41 11.86 -12.37
CA SER A 181 -4.33 12.36 -13.22
C SER A 181 -4.37 11.70 -14.60
N VAL A 182 -4.50 10.36 -14.65
CA VAL A 182 -4.59 9.63 -15.93
C VAL A 182 -5.86 9.99 -16.70
N LEU A 183 -6.99 10.14 -16.02
CA LEU A 183 -8.25 10.54 -16.66
C LEU A 183 -8.17 11.97 -17.21
N GLY A 184 -7.69 12.92 -16.38
CA GLY A 184 -7.59 14.33 -16.74
C GLY A 184 -6.62 14.57 -17.89
N PHE A 185 -5.41 14.01 -17.83
CA PHE A 185 -4.44 14.12 -18.93
C PHE A 185 -4.84 13.27 -20.15
N GLY A 186 -5.58 12.19 -19.95
CA GLY A 186 -6.20 11.46 -21.04
C GLY A 186 -7.22 12.29 -21.81
N TRP A 187 -8.03 13.08 -21.09
CA TRP A 187 -8.98 14.01 -21.71
C TRP A 187 -8.28 15.19 -22.40
N LEU A 188 -7.27 15.79 -21.76
CA LEU A 188 -6.51 16.92 -22.29
C LEU A 188 -5.67 16.56 -23.54
N SER A 189 -5.11 15.35 -23.58
CA SER A 189 -4.26 14.89 -24.68
C SER A 189 -5.02 14.21 -25.81
N GLY A 190 -6.28 13.77 -25.59
CA GLY A 190 -7.10 13.09 -26.57
C GLY A 190 -6.36 11.91 -27.25
N ASP A 191 -6.27 11.94 -28.58
CA ASP A 191 -5.58 10.91 -29.36
C ASP A 191 -4.07 10.87 -29.13
N GLN A 192 -3.49 11.92 -28.57
CA GLN A 192 -2.06 12.02 -28.23
C GLN A 192 -1.71 11.38 -26.86
N PHE A 193 -2.68 10.72 -26.20
CA PHE A 193 -2.46 10.13 -24.89
C PHE A 193 -1.29 9.14 -24.90
N LEU A 194 -1.21 8.26 -25.90
CA LEU A 194 -0.13 7.26 -26.01
C LEU A 194 1.24 7.89 -26.36
N ASN A 195 1.26 9.08 -26.96
CA ASN A 195 2.51 9.76 -27.32
C ASN A 195 3.11 10.52 -26.12
N TRP A 196 2.34 11.37 -25.47
CA TRP A 196 2.84 12.20 -24.35
C TRP A 196 1.91 12.26 -23.14
N GLY A 197 0.60 12.12 -23.31
CA GLY A 197 -0.38 12.34 -22.24
C GLY A 197 -0.15 11.49 -21.01
N TRP A 198 0.23 10.23 -21.15
CA TRP A 198 0.54 9.32 -20.06
C TRP A 198 1.78 9.67 -19.25
N ARG A 199 2.68 10.50 -19.81
CA ARG A 199 3.95 10.89 -19.17
C ARG A 199 3.76 11.94 -18.10
N ILE A 200 2.82 12.87 -18.30
CA ILE A 200 2.60 14.01 -17.41
C ILE A 200 2.22 13.57 -15.98
N PRO A 201 1.32 12.60 -15.76
CA PRO A 201 1.05 12.07 -14.43
C PRO A 201 2.32 11.62 -13.66
N PHE A 202 3.31 11.03 -14.34
CA PHE A 202 4.58 10.67 -13.71
C PHE A 202 5.44 11.91 -13.37
N LEU A 203 5.47 12.91 -14.23
CA LEU A 203 6.22 14.14 -13.98
C LEU A 203 5.62 14.98 -12.84
N LEU A 204 4.32 14.86 -12.58
CA LEU A 204 3.66 15.49 -11.42
C LEU A 204 4.22 14.99 -10.08
N SER A 205 4.87 13.82 -10.05
CA SER A 205 5.55 13.32 -8.84
C SER A 205 6.58 14.30 -8.30
N ILE A 206 7.22 15.11 -9.15
CA ILE A 206 8.18 16.13 -8.71
C ILE A 206 7.47 17.17 -7.81
N VAL A 207 6.26 17.59 -8.19
CA VAL A 207 5.46 18.55 -7.42
C VAL A 207 5.00 17.89 -6.11
N MET A 208 4.54 16.63 -6.19
CA MET A 208 4.11 15.85 -5.01
C MET A 208 5.25 15.67 -4.01
N VAL A 209 6.46 15.36 -4.48
CA VAL A 209 7.66 15.26 -3.64
C VAL A 209 7.95 16.61 -2.97
N GLY A 210 7.85 17.72 -3.69
CA GLY A 210 8.03 19.06 -3.13
C GLY A 210 7.06 19.33 -1.96
N ILE A 211 5.78 19.00 -2.13
CA ILE A 211 4.76 19.11 -1.09
C ILE A 211 5.08 18.19 0.09
N GLY A 212 5.41 16.93 -0.19
CA GLY A 212 5.75 15.94 0.84
C GLY A 212 6.97 16.34 1.66
N LEU A 213 8.01 16.88 1.02
CA LEU A 213 9.19 17.41 1.71
C LEU A 213 8.85 18.59 2.61
N TRP A 214 8.08 19.54 2.10
CA TRP A 214 7.65 20.70 2.88
C TRP A 214 6.91 20.30 4.15
N ILE A 215 6.01 19.31 4.05
CA ILE A 215 5.29 18.79 5.21
C ILE A 215 6.23 18.04 6.16
N ARG A 216 7.12 17.17 5.66
CA ARG A 216 8.00 16.31 6.48
C ARG A 216 9.11 17.09 7.19
N VAL A 217 9.58 18.20 6.63
CA VAL A 217 10.56 19.07 7.30
C VAL A 217 9.97 19.67 8.59
N GLY A 218 8.66 19.94 8.62
CA GLY A 218 7.95 20.50 9.77
C GLY A 218 7.56 19.52 10.89
N ILE A 219 7.79 18.19 10.74
CA ILE A 219 7.40 17.18 11.73
C ILE A 219 8.48 17.04 12.83
N LEU A 220 8.00 16.85 14.07
CA LEU A 220 8.86 16.47 15.21
C LEU A 220 9.04 14.94 15.25
N GLU A 221 10.18 14.48 15.72
CA GLU A 221 10.47 13.07 15.98
C GLU A 221 9.55 12.51 17.08
N THR A 222 9.22 11.21 17.05
CA THR A 222 8.27 10.62 18.00
C THR A 222 8.81 10.60 19.44
N PRO A 223 7.94 10.78 20.45
CA PRO A 223 8.32 10.70 21.85
C PRO A 223 8.89 9.33 22.24
N VAL A 224 8.40 8.25 21.63
CA VAL A 224 8.87 6.88 21.89
C VAL A 224 10.29 6.70 21.36
N PHE A 225 10.56 7.17 20.15
CA PHE A 225 11.90 7.08 19.57
C PHE A 225 12.91 7.94 20.32
N GLN A 226 12.52 9.14 20.75
CA GLN A 226 13.38 9.99 21.59
C GLN A 226 13.75 9.31 22.92
N ARG A 227 12.81 8.59 23.55
CA ARG A 227 13.12 7.79 24.76
C ARG A 227 14.08 6.65 24.46
N LEU A 228 13.91 5.93 23.35
CA LEU A 228 14.83 4.85 22.95
C LEU A 228 16.26 5.36 22.74
N ILE A 229 16.42 6.56 22.16
CA ILE A 229 17.73 7.22 22.02
C ILE A 229 18.31 7.55 23.40
N THR A 230 17.51 8.18 24.27
CA THR A 230 17.94 8.61 25.60
C THR A 230 18.35 7.43 26.48
N ASP A 231 17.59 6.34 26.43
CA ASP A 231 17.81 5.11 27.20
C ASP A 231 18.91 4.22 26.62
N LYS A 232 19.53 4.58 25.49
CA LYS A 232 20.50 3.75 24.73
C LYS A 232 20.03 2.32 24.45
N LYS A 233 18.71 2.14 24.28
CA LYS A 233 18.06 0.83 24.02
C LYS A 233 17.82 0.55 22.54
N ILE A 234 18.59 1.17 21.66
CA ILE A 234 18.49 0.97 20.20
C ILE A 234 19.18 -0.35 19.87
N GLU A 235 18.44 -1.25 19.22
CA GLU A 235 18.98 -2.51 18.72
C GLU A 235 19.95 -2.26 17.55
N ARG A 236 21.08 -2.96 17.54
CA ARG A 236 22.11 -2.80 16.49
C ARG A 236 21.70 -3.38 15.16
N ALA A 237 20.85 -4.41 15.15
CA ALA A 237 20.36 -5.09 13.95
C ALA A 237 18.89 -5.55 14.13
N PRO A 238 17.91 -4.63 14.25
CA PRO A 238 16.54 -4.95 14.63
C PRO A 238 15.86 -5.90 13.64
N THR A 239 16.15 -5.79 12.35
CA THR A 239 15.63 -6.69 11.30
C THR A 239 16.04 -8.14 11.53
N LEU A 240 17.32 -8.41 11.83
CA LEU A 240 17.82 -9.75 12.06
C LEU A 240 17.28 -10.31 13.38
N GLU A 241 17.15 -9.47 14.39
CA GLU A 241 16.64 -9.84 15.70
C GLU A 241 15.17 -10.25 15.64
N VAL A 242 14.36 -9.54 14.87
CA VAL A 242 12.95 -9.92 14.60
C VAL A 242 12.85 -11.30 13.96
N LEU A 243 13.65 -11.54 12.94
CA LEU A 243 13.63 -12.84 12.23
C LEU A 243 14.07 -13.99 13.13
N LYS A 244 14.95 -13.73 14.11
CA LYS A 244 15.41 -14.73 15.09
C LYS A 244 14.42 -14.95 16.22
N ARG A 245 13.87 -13.87 16.81
CA ARG A 245 13.04 -13.96 18.02
C ARG A 245 11.54 -14.09 17.72
N GLN A 246 11.05 -13.50 16.64
CA GLN A 246 9.62 -13.46 16.30
C GLN A 246 9.31 -13.94 14.87
N PRO A 247 9.93 -15.04 14.36
CA PRO A 247 9.72 -15.51 12.99
C PRO A 247 8.25 -15.90 12.73
N ARG A 248 7.58 -16.49 13.72
CA ARG A 248 6.17 -16.86 13.63
C ARG A 248 5.28 -15.65 13.38
N GLN A 249 5.50 -14.55 14.10
CA GLN A 249 4.73 -13.32 13.93
C GLN A 249 4.97 -12.70 12.56
N VAL A 250 6.20 -12.72 12.04
CA VAL A 250 6.54 -12.24 10.70
C VAL A 250 5.79 -13.04 9.64
N ILE A 251 5.82 -14.37 9.71
CA ILE A 251 5.14 -15.24 8.75
C ILE A 251 3.62 -15.05 8.83
N LEU A 252 3.04 -15.03 10.03
CA LEU A 252 1.61 -14.83 10.20
C LEU A 252 1.15 -13.46 9.74
N ALA A 253 1.95 -12.40 9.97
CA ALA A 253 1.66 -11.06 9.46
C ALA A 253 1.69 -11.00 7.92
N ALA A 254 2.63 -11.71 7.29
CA ALA A 254 2.70 -11.81 5.84
C ALA A 254 1.50 -12.59 5.26
N LEU A 255 1.17 -13.75 5.83
CA LEU A 255 0.05 -14.56 5.37
C LEU A 255 -1.31 -13.90 5.67
N LEU A 256 -1.41 -13.13 6.75
CA LEU A 256 -2.59 -12.34 7.07
C LEU A 256 -3.01 -11.44 5.90
N ARG A 257 -2.06 -10.80 5.24
CA ARG A 257 -2.32 -9.79 4.22
C ARG A 257 -2.70 -10.34 2.83
N LEU A 258 -2.70 -11.66 2.65
CA LEU A 258 -3.06 -12.23 1.33
C LEU A 258 -4.48 -11.85 0.91
N ALA A 259 -5.43 -11.83 1.85
CA ALA A 259 -6.83 -11.47 1.61
C ALA A 259 -7.05 -9.99 1.27
N GLU A 260 -6.14 -9.12 1.63
CA GLU A 260 -6.17 -7.70 1.27
C GLU A 260 -5.43 -7.47 -0.05
N GLN A 261 -4.21 -8.02 -0.18
CA GLN A 261 -3.33 -7.76 -1.31
C GLN A 261 -3.87 -8.35 -2.63
N SER A 262 -4.27 -9.62 -2.65
CA SER A 262 -4.70 -10.25 -3.89
C SER A 262 -5.93 -9.57 -4.51
N PRO A 263 -7.08 -9.40 -3.83
CA PRO A 263 -8.21 -8.70 -4.41
C PRO A 263 -7.97 -7.20 -4.60
N GLY A 264 -7.18 -6.57 -3.72
CA GLY A 264 -6.83 -5.16 -3.84
C GLY A 264 -6.18 -4.83 -5.19
N TYR A 265 -5.22 -5.64 -5.63
CA TYR A 265 -4.57 -5.46 -6.94
C TYR A 265 -5.38 -6.01 -8.10
N ILE A 266 -6.28 -6.97 -7.89
CA ILE A 266 -7.25 -7.37 -8.91
C ILE A 266 -8.20 -6.22 -9.22
N PHE A 267 -8.75 -5.58 -8.20
CA PHE A 267 -9.73 -4.49 -8.34
C PHE A 267 -9.12 -3.17 -8.80
N SER A 268 -7.83 -2.92 -8.53
CA SER A 268 -7.17 -1.65 -8.85
C SER A 268 -6.22 -1.72 -10.05
N VAL A 269 -5.78 -2.90 -10.48
CA VAL A 269 -4.80 -3.08 -11.56
C VAL A 269 -5.31 -4.00 -12.65
N PHE A 270 -5.65 -5.26 -12.33
CA PHE A 270 -6.11 -6.24 -13.32
C PHE A 270 -7.38 -5.79 -14.01
N VAL A 271 -8.27 -5.08 -13.33
CA VAL A 271 -9.54 -4.58 -13.89
C VAL A 271 -9.35 -3.73 -15.16
N PHE A 272 -8.27 -2.96 -15.25
CA PHE A 272 -8.02 -2.13 -16.43
C PHE A 272 -7.72 -2.99 -17.66
N THR A 273 -6.82 -3.95 -17.54
CA THR A 273 -6.54 -4.89 -18.64
C THR A 273 -7.75 -5.77 -18.95
N TYR A 274 -8.39 -6.35 -17.92
CA TYR A 274 -9.56 -7.19 -18.11
C TYR A 274 -10.71 -6.43 -18.76
N GLY A 275 -11.01 -5.25 -18.27
CA GLY A 275 -12.08 -4.40 -18.78
C GLY A 275 -11.85 -3.92 -20.21
N THR A 276 -10.66 -3.45 -20.54
CA THR A 276 -10.36 -2.94 -21.89
C THR A 276 -10.15 -4.06 -22.89
N THR A 277 -9.31 -5.06 -22.58
CA THR A 277 -8.88 -6.08 -23.54
C THR A 277 -9.95 -7.16 -23.74
N PHE A 278 -10.62 -7.62 -22.68
CA PHE A 278 -11.53 -8.77 -22.75
C PHE A 278 -13.01 -8.37 -22.75
N LEU A 279 -13.39 -7.28 -22.12
CA LEU A 279 -14.78 -6.82 -22.06
C LEU A 279 -15.10 -5.71 -23.06
N GLY A 280 -14.09 -5.03 -23.63
CA GLY A 280 -14.27 -3.90 -24.53
C GLY A 280 -14.80 -2.64 -23.83
N ALA A 281 -14.62 -2.53 -22.52
CA ALA A 281 -15.06 -1.38 -21.74
C ALA A 281 -14.20 -0.15 -22.02
N SER A 282 -14.82 1.04 -21.99
CA SER A 282 -14.09 2.28 -22.18
C SER A 282 -13.17 2.56 -20.98
N ARG A 283 -11.97 3.09 -21.24
CA ARG A 283 -11.01 3.52 -20.21
C ARG A 283 -11.65 4.50 -19.23
N ASN A 284 -12.47 5.41 -19.72
CA ASN A 284 -13.11 6.43 -18.89
C ASN A 284 -14.10 5.83 -17.89
N LEU A 285 -14.86 4.79 -18.29
CA LEU A 285 -15.76 4.05 -17.40
C LEU A 285 -14.96 3.41 -16.25
N LEU A 286 -13.88 2.71 -16.57
CA LEU A 286 -13.07 2.00 -15.58
C LEU A 286 -12.39 2.95 -14.61
N LEU A 287 -11.81 4.06 -15.10
CA LEU A 287 -11.16 5.07 -14.29
C LEU A 287 -12.17 5.80 -13.39
N SER A 288 -13.32 6.22 -13.91
CA SER A 288 -14.34 6.92 -13.10
C SER A 288 -14.95 6.02 -12.02
N ALA A 289 -15.18 4.73 -12.33
CA ALA A 289 -15.64 3.75 -11.35
C ALA A 289 -14.59 3.51 -10.25
N SER A 290 -13.31 3.39 -10.64
CA SER A 290 -12.20 3.24 -9.69
C SER A 290 -12.01 4.50 -8.82
N ILE A 291 -12.14 5.71 -9.38
CA ILE A 291 -12.12 6.97 -8.62
C ILE A 291 -13.22 6.97 -7.56
N THR A 292 -14.45 6.61 -7.96
CA THR A 292 -15.58 6.54 -7.02
C THR A 292 -15.31 5.51 -5.92
N GLY A 293 -14.83 4.32 -6.28
CA GLY A 293 -14.51 3.28 -5.32
C GLY A 293 -13.41 3.68 -4.32
N THR A 294 -12.36 4.34 -4.80
CA THR A 294 -11.26 4.82 -3.93
C THR A 294 -11.70 5.96 -3.01
N ILE A 295 -12.59 6.83 -3.44
CA ILE A 295 -13.20 7.85 -2.58
C ILE A 295 -14.04 7.17 -1.48
N LEU A 296 -14.93 6.24 -1.84
CA LEU A 296 -15.70 5.47 -0.87
C LEU A 296 -14.79 4.72 0.10
N GLY A 297 -13.75 4.07 -0.41
CA GLY A 297 -12.74 3.37 0.38
C GLY A 297 -12.01 4.27 1.36
N SER A 298 -11.66 5.50 0.95
CA SER A 298 -10.97 6.47 1.80
C SER A 298 -11.79 6.85 3.04
N PHE A 299 -13.11 6.99 2.89
CA PHE A 299 -14.02 7.20 4.02
C PHE A 299 -14.24 5.92 4.85
N TRP A 300 -14.22 4.76 4.19
CA TRP A 300 -14.48 3.49 4.86
C TRP A 300 -13.32 3.00 5.73
N VAL A 301 -12.07 3.25 5.36
CA VAL A 301 -10.87 2.85 6.12
C VAL A 301 -10.92 3.28 7.60
N PRO A 302 -11.15 4.57 7.96
CA PRO A 302 -11.21 4.97 9.36
C PRO A 302 -12.44 4.41 10.09
N ILE A 303 -13.55 4.17 9.39
CA ILE A 303 -14.75 3.51 9.94
C ILE A 303 -14.40 2.07 10.31
N ALA A 304 -13.73 1.33 9.42
CA ALA A 304 -13.27 -0.03 9.69
C ALA A 304 -12.24 -0.07 10.83
N GLY A 305 -11.32 0.90 10.89
CA GLY A 305 -10.38 1.06 12.00
C GLY A 305 -11.09 1.30 13.34
N ALA A 306 -12.10 2.19 13.38
CA ALA A 306 -12.91 2.43 14.57
C ALA A 306 -13.76 1.22 14.94
N LEU A 307 -14.30 0.49 13.96
CA LEU A 307 -15.05 -0.74 14.18
C LEU A 307 -14.15 -1.80 14.82
N SER A 308 -12.89 -1.91 14.37
CA SER A 308 -11.91 -2.84 14.93
C SER A 308 -11.56 -2.57 16.40
N ASP A 309 -11.65 -1.31 16.84
CA ASP A 309 -11.48 -0.94 18.25
C ASP A 309 -12.67 -1.40 19.12
N ARG A 310 -13.88 -1.54 18.53
CA ARG A 310 -15.11 -1.90 19.24
C ARG A 310 -15.36 -3.40 19.31
N ILE A 311 -15.39 -4.07 18.16
CA ILE A 311 -15.73 -5.50 18.05
C ILE A 311 -14.51 -6.41 18.10
N GLY A 312 -13.30 -5.85 18.07
CA GLY A 312 -12.04 -6.58 18.02
C GLY A 312 -11.40 -6.56 16.63
N ARG A 313 -10.07 -6.49 16.61
CA ARG A 313 -9.29 -6.38 15.37
C ARG A 313 -9.37 -7.64 14.53
N ARG A 314 -9.21 -8.79 15.20
CA ARG A 314 -9.33 -10.11 14.57
C ARG A 314 -10.71 -10.30 13.95
N GLN A 315 -11.78 -9.98 14.68
CA GLN A 315 -13.16 -10.17 14.20
C GLN A 315 -13.45 -9.30 12.99
N THR A 316 -13.10 -8.01 13.05
CA THR A 316 -13.25 -7.08 11.92
C THR A 316 -12.51 -7.59 10.70
N TYR A 317 -11.30 -8.11 10.89
CA TYR A 317 -10.49 -8.65 9.80
C TYR A 317 -11.12 -9.90 9.18
N ILE A 318 -11.61 -10.84 9.98
CA ILE A 318 -12.31 -12.06 9.51
C ILE A 318 -13.58 -11.70 8.73
N ILE A 319 -14.37 -10.73 9.21
CA ILE A 319 -15.54 -10.21 8.49
C ILE A 319 -15.11 -9.66 7.12
N GLY A 320 -14.02 -8.92 7.05
CA GLY A 320 -13.45 -8.44 5.79
C GLY A 320 -13.06 -9.59 4.84
N CYS A 321 -12.39 -10.64 5.34
CA CYS A 321 -12.04 -11.82 4.55
C CYS A 321 -13.29 -12.50 3.95
N ALA A 322 -14.31 -12.72 4.78
CA ALA A 322 -15.56 -13.31 4.32
C ALA A 322 -16.28 -12.45 3.28
N SER A 323 -16.28 -11.12 3.49
CA SER A 323 -16.86 -10.16 2.54
C SER A 323 -16.15 -10.17 1.19
N VAL A 324 -14.81 -10.21 1.17
CA VAL A 324 -14.02 -10.30 -0.07
C VAL A 324 -14.28 -11.62 -0.78
N ALA A 325 -14.26 -12.75 -0.05
CA ALA A 325 -14.48 -14.08 -0.60
C ALA A 325 -15.87 -14.23 -1.25
N ALA A 326 -16.89 -13.61 -0.67
CA ALA A 326 -18.24 -13.58 -1.25
C ALA A 326 -18.33 -12.60 -2.42
N PHE A 327 -17.80 -11.40 -2.28
CA PHE A 327 -17.97 -10.34 -3.25
C PHE A 327 -17.22 -10.59 -4.57
N ILE A 328 -16.11 -11.32 -4.57
CA ILE A 328 -15.31 -11.55 -5.79
C ILE A 328 -16.13 -12.21 -6.92
N PHE A 329 -17.01 -13.14 -6.59
CA PHE A 329 -17.89 -13.78 -7.59
C PHE A 329 -18.96 -12.82 -8.08
N VAL A 330 -19.57 -12.03 -7.19
CA VAL A 330 -20.54 -10.98 -7.55
C VAL A 330 -19.88 -9.93 -8.45
N TYR A 331 -18.64 -9.54 -8.11
CA TYR A 331 -17.84 -8.60 -8.89
C TYR A 331 -17.68 -9.04 -10.34
N PHE A 332 -17.19 -10.26 -10.56
CA PHE A 332 -17.00 -10.76 -11.92
C PHE A 332 -18.31 -11.06 -12.64
N ALA A 333 -19.36 -11.48 -11.93
CA ALA A 333 -20.68 -11.64 -12.52
C ALA A 333 -21.23 -10.31 -13.06
N LEU A 334 -21.12 -9.23 -12.27
CA LEU A 334 -21.56 -7.89 -12.70
C LEU A 334 -20.71 -7.34 -13.85
N LEU A 335 -19.38 -7.54 -13.83
CA LEU A 335 -18.51 -7.15 -14.95
C LEU A 335 -18.86 -7.92 -16.23
N GLY A 336 -19.13 -9.21 -16.11
CA GLY A 336 -19.49 -10.09 -17.24
C GLY A 336 -20.80 -9.73 -17.94
N THR A 337 -21.68 -8.95 -17.29
CA THR A 337 -22.91 -8.43 -17.94
C THR A 337 -22.61 -7.45 -19.06
N LYS A 338 -21.42 -6.84 -19.08
CA LYS A 338 -21.00 -5.75 -20.00
C LYS A 338 -21.93 -4.53 -19.99
N VAL A 339 -22.83 -4.42 -19.01
CA VAL A 339 -23.68 -3.24 -18.81
C VAL A 339 -22.88 -2.17 -18.08
N PRO A 340 -22.68 -0.97 -18.67
CA PRO A 340 -21.78 0.04 -18.08
C PRO A 340 -22.10 0.41 -16.63
N GLY A 341 -23.39 0.56 -16.29
CA GLY A 341 -23.82 0.88 -14.92
C GLY A 341 -23.51 -0.23 -13.91
N LEU A 342 -23.68 -1.52 -14.29
CA LEU A 342 -23.36 -2.64 -13.41
C LEU A 342 -21.85 -2.84 -13.27
N MET A 343 -21.09 -2.60 -14.34
CA MET A 343 -19.63 -2.60 -14.29
C MET A 343 -19.11 -1.50 -13.36
N PHE A 344 -19.66 -0.29 -13.49
CA PHE A 344 -19.34 0.83 -12.62
C PHE A 344 -19.61 0.49 -11.15
N LEU A 345 -20.79 -0.04 -10.86
CA LEU A 345 -21.21 -0.42 -9.51
C LEU A 345 -20.28 -1.50 -8.92
N ALA A 346 -19.95 -2.54 -9.70
CA ALA A 346 -19.05 -3.60 -9.27
C ALA A 346 -17.68 -3.06 -8.86
N ILE A 347 -17.09 -2.20 -9.69
CA ILE A 347 -15.78 -1.61 -9.43
C ILE A 347 -15.83 -0.65 -8.22
N ALA A 348 -16.84 0.22 -8.17
CA ALA A 348 -16.96 1.17 -7.07
C ALA A 348 -17.15 0.49 -5.71
N LEU A 349 -17.99 -0.54 -5.63
CA LEU A 349 -18.26 -1.26 -4.38
C LEU A 349 -17.15 -2.22 -3.96
N SER A 350 -16.26 -2.65 -4.88
CA SER A 350 -15.18 -3.59 -4.58
C SER A 350 -14.19 -3.08 -3.53
N PHE A 351 -14.06 -1.77 -3.39
CA PHE A 351 -13.19 -1.16 -2.40
C PHE A 351 -13.70 -1.31 -0.95
N ILE A 352 -15.00 -1.45 -0.72
CA ILE A 352 -15.56 -1.56 0.64
C ILE A 352 -15.04 -2.82 1.38
N PRO A 353 -15.19 -4.05 0.86
CA PRO A 353 -14.67 -5.25 1.53
C PRO A 353 -13.14 -5.21 1.71
N VAL A 354 -12.38 -4.75 0.72
CA VAL A 354 -10.92 -4.65 0.84
C VAL A 354 -10.51 -3.61 1.88
N MET A 355 -11.16 -2.45 1.91
CA MET A 355 -10.84 -1.40 2.88
C MET A 355 -11.32 -1.74 4.32
N THR A 356 -12.23 -2.72 4.48
CA THR A 356 -12.54 -3.29 5.80
C THR A 356 -11.33 -4.03 6.38
N LEU A 357 -10.65 -4.83 5.56
CA LEU A 357 -9.39 -5.49 5.92
C LEU A 357 -8.31 -4.44 6.23
N TYR A 358 -8.12 -3.51 5.30
CA TYR A 358 -7.05 -2.52 5.31
C TYR A 358 -7.12 -1.59 6.53
N GLY A 359 -8.33 -1.21 6.96
CA GLY A 359 -8.52 -0.38 8.16
C GLY A 359 -8.19 -1.09 9.48
N ALA A 360 -8.42 -2.40 9.55
CA ALA A 360 -8.18 -3.19 10.77
C ALA A 360 -6.73 -3.72 10.87
N GLU A 361 -6.08 -4.02 9.73
CA GLU A 361 -4.80 -4.75 9.69
C GLU A 361 -3.63 -3.98 10.28
N ALA A 362 -3.60 -2.64 10.13
CA ALA A 362 -2.46 -1.84 10.56
C ALA A 362 -2.19 -1.98 12.07
N ALA A 363 -3.25 -1.91 12.87
CA ALA A 363 -3.16 -2.13 14.31
C ALA A 363 -2.92 -3.60 14.65
N LEU A 364 -3.63 -4.54 13.98
CA LEU A 364 -3.50 -5.98 14.22
C LEU A 364 -2.05 -6.46 13.98
N ILE A 365 -1.43 -6.04 12.88
CA ILE A 365 -0.04 -6.39 12.56
C ILE A 365 0.94 -5.70 13.52
N SER A 366 0.79 -4.40 13.75
CA SER A 366 1.73 -3.66 14.59
C SER A 366 1.75 -4.15 16.03
N GLU A 367 0.61 -4.53 16.58
CA GLU A 367 0.49 -5.03 17.95
C GLU A 367 0.95 -6.48 18.12
N ALA A 368 1.14 -7.25 17.04
CA ALA A 368 1.68 -8.60 17.10
C ALA A 368 3.17 -8.64 17.51
N PHE A 369 3.87 -7.50 17.44
CA PHE A 369 5.30 -7.39 17.73
C PHE A 369 5.58 -6.64 19.02
N THR A 370 6.66 -7.05 19.72
CA THR A 370 7.13 -6.36 20.92
C THR A 370 7.54 -4.91 20.61
N PRO A 371 7.43 -3.98 21.57
CA PRO A 371 7.73 -2.56 21.33
C PRO A 371 9.06 -2.27 20.67
N ARG A 372 10.15 -2.98 21.06
CA ARG A 372 11.49 -2.81 20.51
C ARG A 372 11.63 -3.28 19.07
N LEU A 373 10.89 -4.32 18.69
CA LEU A 373 10.99 -4.98 17.40
C LEU A 373 9.80 -4.65 16.49
N ARG A 374 8.87 -3.84 16.97
CA ARG A 374 7.59 -3.54 16.32
C ARG A 374 7.76 -2.91 14.95
N TYR A 375 8.65 -1.91 14.83
CA TYR A 375 8.89 -1.24 13.56
C TYR A 375 9.40 -2.21 12.50
N SER A 376 10.50 -2.89 12.77
CA SER A 376 11.11 -3.85 11.84
C SER A 376 10.20 -5.04 11.57
N GLY A 377 9.57 -5.60 12.61
CA GLY A 377 8.70 -6.77 12.49
C GLY A 377 7.45 -6.50 11.66
N ALA A 378 6.75 -5.41 11.98
CA ALA A 378 5.56 -5.02 11.24
C ALA A 378 5.89 -4.68 9.79
N SER A 379 6.98 -3.93 9.54
CA SER A 379 7.41 -3.57 8.18
C SER A 379 7.80 -4.79 7.35
N ILE A 380 8.56 -5.73 7.88
CA ILE A 380 8.98 -6.94 7.15
C ILE A 380 7.76 -7.83 6.87
N GLY A 381 6.93 -8.12 7.89
CA GLY A 381 5.72 -8.92 7.71
C GLY A 381 4.78 -8.30 6.67
N TYR A 382 4.63 -6.97 6.72
CA TYR A 382 3.83 -6.22 5.76
C TYR A 382 4.37 -6.35 4.33
N GLN A 383 5.68 -6.21 4.11
CA GLN A 383 6.26 -6.21 2.77
C GLN A 383 6.43 -7.61 2.18
N LEU A 384 6.59 -8.65 2.99
CA LEU A 384 6.64 -10.04 2.48
C LEU A 384 5.33 -10.44 1.80
N ALA A 385 4.17 -10.01 2.31
CA ALA A 385 2.87 -10.23 1.67
C ALA A 385 2.82 -9.67 0.25
N SER A 386 3.52 -8.56 0.01
CA SER A 386 3.54 -7.89 -1.29
C SER A 386 4.19 -8.76 -2.37
N ILE A 387 5.22 -9.57 -2.02
CA ILE A 387 5.83 -10.53 -2.96
C ILE A 387 4.90 -11.72 -3.21
N ILE A 388 4.24 -12.21 -2.14
CA ILE A 388 3.49 -13.47 -2.20
C ILE A 388 2.15 -13.26 -2.92
N ALA A 389 1.49 -12.12 -2.71
CA ALA A 389 0.14 -11.87 -3.20
C ALA A 389 0.00 -10.59 -4.01
N GLY A 390 0.57 -9.45 -3.56
CA GLY A 390 0.31 -8.16 -4.20
C GLY A 390 0.83 -8.07 -5.64
N GLY A 391 2.11 -8.31 -5.83
CA GLY A 391 2.75 -8.28 -7.14
C GLY A 391 2.27 -9.36 -8.09
N PRO A 392 2.15 -10.63 -7.65
CA PRO A 392 1.70 -11.72 -8.51
C PRO A 392 0.22 -11.66 -8.88
N ALA A 393 -0.65 -11.05 -8.08
CA ALA A 393 -2.10 -11.13 -8.27
C ALA A 393 -2.59 -10.71 -9.66
N PRO A 394 -2.18 -9.57 -10.25
CA PRO A 394 -2.58 -9.22 -11.61
C PRO A 394 -2.04 -10.21 -12.65
N PHE A 395 -0.80 -10.66 -12.49
CA PHE A 395 -0.18 -11.65 -13.37
C PHE A 395 -0.91 -13.00 -13.31
N ILE A 396 -1.14 -13.53 -12.10
CA ILE A 396 -1.86 -14.79 -11.87
C ILE A 396 -3.28 -14.68 -12.46
N SER A 397 -3.97 -13.56 -12.24
CA SER A 397 -5.33 -13.36 -12.74
C SER A 397 -5.37 -13.31 -14.27
N ALA A 398 -4.43 -12.63 -14.92
CA ALA A 398 -4.33 -12.59 -16.37
C ALA A 398 -4.01 -13.99 -16.94
N TRP A 399 -3.10 -14.72 -16.31
CA TRP A 399 -2.75 -16.07 -16.71
C TRP A 399 -3.93 -17.05 -16.53
N LEU A 400 -4.60 -17.03 -15.37
CA LEU A 400 -5.77 -17.88 -15.12
C LEU A 400 -6.89 -17.60 -16.13
N PHE A 401 -7.13 -16.33 -16.43
CA PHE A 401 -8.16 -15.97 -17.39
C PHE A 401 -7.78 -16.44 -18.82
N ALA A 402 -6.52 -16.26 -19.23
CA ALA A 402 -6.03 -16.71 -20.52
C ALA A 402 -6.09 -18.23 -20.67
N ALA A 403 -5.79 -18.99 -19.60
CA ALA A 403 -5.77 -20.45 -19.61
C ALA A 403 -7.16 -21.08 -19.59
N TYR A 404 -8.10 -20.50 -18.84
CA TYR A 404 -9.41 -21.12 -18.60
C TYR A 404 -10.58 -20.39 -19.26
N HIS A 405 -10.37 -19.20 -19.83
CA HIS A 405 -11.41 -18.32 -20.38
C HIS A 405 -12.59 -18.09 -19.41
N SER A 406 -12.29 -18.13 -18.10
CA SER A 406 -13.26 -18.01 -17.02
C SER A 406 -12.69 -17.21 -15.86
N THR A 407 -13.54 -16.45 -15.18
CA THR A 407 -13.17 -15.68 -13.96
C THR A 407 -13.30 -16.52 -12.69
N VAL A 408 -13.91 -17.71 -12.77
CA VAL A 408 -14.10 -18.59 -11.60
C VAL A 408 -12.76 -18.99 -10.95
N PRO A 409 -11.70 -19.39 -11.70
CA PRO A 409 -10.40 -19.69 -11.11
C PRO A 409 -9.78 -18.49 -10.38
N ILE A 410 -10.03 -17.26 -10.85
CA ILE A 410 -9.57 -16.05 -10.15
C ILE A 410 -10.33 -15.89 -8.81
N GLY A 411 -11.64 -16.13 -8.82
CA GLY A 411 -12.45 -16.14 -7.60
C GLY A 411 -11.93 -17.17 -6.57
N ILE A 412 -11.65 -18.40 -7.03
CA ILE A 412 -11.08 -19.48 -6.20
C ILE A 412 -9.72 -19.07 -5.62
N TYR A 413 -8.84 -18.45 -6.41
CA TYR A 413 -7.55 -17.94 -5.94
C TYR A 413 -7.73 -16.93 -4.79
N VAL A 414 -8.68 -15.99 -4.92
CA VAL A 414 -8.97 -15.00 -3.87
C VAL A 414 -9.54 -15.67 -2.62
N VAL A 415 -10.44 -16.68 -2.77
CA VAL A 415 -10.97 -17.44 -1.63
C VAL A 415 -9.85 -18.19 -0.89
N ILE A 416 -8.92 -18.82 -1.61
CA ILE A 416 -7.77 -19.49 -0.97
C ILE A 416 -6.94 -18.47 -0.17
N CYS A 417 -6.65 -17.30 -0.73
CA CYS A 417 -5.96 -16.22 -0.02
C CYS A 417 -6.75 -15.78 1.24
N ALA A 418 -8.07 -15.66 1.14
CA ALA A 418 -8.92 -15.29 2.26
C ALA A 418 -8.90 -16.35 3.38
N VAL A 419 -8.96 -17.63 3.04
CA VAL A 419 -8.88 -18.73 4.02
C VAL A 419 -7.53 -18.73 4.74
N ILE A 420 -6.41 -18.60 4.01
CA ILE A 420 -5.08 -18.51 4.62
C ILE A 420 -5.01 -17.31 5.58
N SER A 421 -5.56 -16.18 5.21
CA SER A 421 -5.58 -14.98 6.04
C SER A 421 -6.44 -15.14 7.29
N VAL A 422 -7.60 -15.81 7.20
CA VAL A 422 -8.44 -16.14 8.37
C VAL A 422 -7.68 -17.03 9.36
N VAL A 423 -7.02 -18.08 8.87
CA VAL A 423 -6.19 -18.96 9.70
C VAL A 423 -5.07 -18.15 10.38
N SER A 424 -4.40 -17.30 9.63
CA SER A 424 -3.33 -16.44 10.18
C SER A 424 -3.85 -15.46 11.23
N ALA A 425 -5.01 -14.85 11.00
CA ALA A 425 -5.68 -13.98 11.98
C ALA A 425 -6.07 -14.76 13.26
N ALA A 426 -6.54 -16.00 13.13
CA ALA A 426 -6.89 -16.84 14.26
C ALA A 426 -5.66 -17.22 15.11
N LEU A 427 -4.50 -17.43 14.48
CA LEU A 427 -3.24 -17.80 15.14
C LEU A 427 -2.48 -16.60 15.73
N LEU A 428 -2.74 -15.38 15.29
CA LEU A 428 -2.21 -14.16 15.90
C LEU A 428 -2.94 -13.84 17.19
N THR A 429 -2.23 -13.34 18.20
CA THR A 429 -2.82 -12.87 19.44
C THR A 429 -3.53 -11.53 19.22
N ASP A 430 -4.79 -11.45 19.63
CA ASP A 430 -5.56 -10.19 19.59
C ASP A 430 -5.28 -9.37 20.86
N TYR A 431 -4.70 -8.20 20.67
CA TYR A 431 -4.37 -7.24 21.72
C TYR A 431 -5.36 -6.06 21.79
N THR A 432 -6.56 -6.22 21.24
CA THR A 432 -7.59 -5.18 21.28
C THR A 432 -7.81 -4.68 22.70
N ASN A 433 -7.72 -3.36 22.91
CA ASN A 433 -7.86 -2.67 24.19
C ASN A 433 -6.86 -3.07 25.28
N LYS A 434 -5.83 -3.87 24.98
CA LYS A 434 -4.78 -4.25 25.93
C LYS A 434 -3.61 -3.24 25.83
N ASP A 435 -2.92 -3.02 26.95
CA ASP A 435 -1.71 -2.21 26.95
C ASP A 435 -0.55 -3.00 26.33
N THR A 436 -0.08 -2.55 25.18
CA THR A 436 1.02 -3.16 24.42
C THR A 436 2.34 -2.41 24.57
N SER A 437 2.45 -1.51 25.58
CA SER A 437 3.68 -0.76 25.86
C SER A 437 4.70 -1.56 26.69
N LEU A 438 4.25 -2.61 27.38
CA LEU A 438 5.06 -3.42 28.26
C LEU A 438 5.46 -4.74 27.58
N GLU A 439 6.76 -5.05 27.53
CA GLU A 439 7.29 -6.30 26.95
C GLU A 439 6.81 -7.56 27.70
N VAL A 440 6.57 -7.44 29.03
CA VAL A 440 6.13 -8.55 29.90
C VAL A 440 4.84 -9.22 29.39
N ARG A 441 4.01 -8.53 28.63
CA ARG A 441 2.75 -9.08 28.10
C ARG A 441 2.90 -9.97 26.85
N TYR A 442 4.08 -9.98 26.25
CA TYR A 442 4.35 -10.82 25.07
C TYR A 442 4.87 -12.22 25.43
N GLY A 443 4.94 -12.57 26.73
CA GLY A 443 5.55 -13.81 27.21
C GLY A 443 7.08 -13.81 27.04
N ASN A 444 7.74 -14.84 27.50
CA ASN A 444 9.16 -15.05 27.21
C ASN A 444 9.31 -15.42 25.73
N VAL A 445 9.45 -14.42 24.85
CA VAL A 445 9.79 -14.58 23.44
C VAL A 445 11.25 -14.17 23.24
#